data_ccd192be24f349b6d51438c5eb7aa91e
#
_entry.id   ccd192be24f349b6d51438c5eb7aa91e
#
_cell.length_a   1.000
_cell.length_b   1.000
_cell.length_c   1.000
_cell.angle_alpha   90.00
_cell.angle_beta   90.00
_cell.angle_gamma   90.00
#
_symmetry.space_group_name_H-M   'P 1'
#
loop_
_entity.id
_entity.type
_entity.pdbx_description
1 polymer ?
#
loop_
_entity_poly.entity_id
_entity_poly.type
_entity_poly.pdbx_seq_one_letter_code
_entity_poly.pdbx_strand_id
1 'polypeptide(L)'
;MRTAHSNESEERLSSPAKQIPFLLGVLLSGEEPEQPIDFGEDKWKQAKSILDRLFSAYMLLYMPTKEELGALAPEWHRVREVSMLAFLHYFNTGLMASVQQIIERIKIYLVPFDTELASILGITVSQALAICQWVSDKLQKSLDDLQVAARTEREQRLQLLDKAKAEKWSLDALKQAAQDPAYAEKAERLFSGIQALGLVSLSDLESAFPGIAGTFWRQFSVQRGEAPEIRYPTEQSVFELKPLIRVSGTEAFCPLANRLFSAVLLVGERALIQSKVRNKFLRSRDRSLEDEALARLKSFLGPRASIWSAVFETPDSQYEHDVIAVDDDFCIVLEAKAAPPVEPFRDPDKAFPRLRDAFRADTGIQKAYDQSNRVVHNIKAGDVVPLYDARGREVGRLVPDKSKLVVGICVTRDNFGPLATNLALLLEKKTDDSYPWVVNIIDFANLAEAWTYFGWGPKEFRKYLEQRITLHGKVFSDDELDYVGYFIRHGTFDSAIKTKADLLQLNPEYSSVFDELYRHLHSGGPSVEIKQTEPVLMDLKRSLVSGEPVFVEPEGQPVSRRKIGRNEPCPCGSGKKYKRCCGASR
;
A
#
# COMPACT_ATOMS: atom_id res chain seq x y z
N MET A 1 0.25 -3.12 13.45
CA MET A 1 0.75 -3.89 14.60
C MET A 1 2.27 -3.97 14.54
N ARG A 2 2.97 -3.01 15.16
CA ARG A 2 4.42 -3.10 15.41
C ARG A 2 4.57 -3.37 16.90
N THR A 3 4.70 -4.63 17.29
CA THR A 3 5.03 -5.03 18.66
C THR A 3 6.53 -5.05 18.87
N ALA A 4 6.90 -4.51 20.00
CA ALA A 4 8.15 -4.50 20.73
C ALA A 4 9.34 -5.35 20.23
N HIS A 5 10.48 -4.67 20.20
CA HIS A 5 11.79 -5.08 19.75
C HIS A 5 12.48 -6.10 20.67
N SER A 6 12.81 -7.23 20.10
CA SER A 6 13.92 -8.07 20.55
C SER A 6 14.57 -8.70 19.30
N ASN A 7 15.74 -9.22 19.34
CA ASN A 7 16.65 -9.82 18.35
C ASN A 7 16.08 -10.49 17.06
N GLU A 8 14.99 -10.00 16.49
CA GLU A 8 13.98 -10.65 15.65
C GLU A 8 14.13 -10.38 14.14
N SER A 9 15.22 -9.80 13.67
CA SER A 9 15.39 -9.60 12.22
C SER A 9 15.55 -10.94 11.47
N GLU A 10 16.02 -11.98 12.15
CA GLU A 10 16.19 -13.32 11.58
C GLU A 10 14.88 -14.13 11.53
N GLU A 11 13.86 -13.74 12.27
CA GLU A 11 12.58 -14.47 12.39
C GLU A 11 11.46 -13.92 11.49
N ARG A 12 11.64 -12.76 10.86
CA ARG A 12 10.62 -12.15 10.00
C ARG A 12 10.72 -12.61 8.56
N LEU A 13 9.57 -12.81 7.93
CA LEU A 13 9.48 -12.99 6.48
C LEU A 13 9.93 -11.70 5.77
N SER A 14 10.63 -11.83 4.64
CA SER A 14 11.11 -10.70 3.84
C SER A 14 9.97 -9.94 3.15
N SER A 15 8.91 -10.63 2.75
CA SER A 15 7.71 -10.05 2.11
C SER A 15 6.43 -10.73 2.61
N PRO A 16 6.02 -10.51 3.88
CA PRO A 16 4.89 -11.24 4.48
C PRO A 16 3.58 -11.05 3.72
N ALA A 17 3.38 -9.89 3.10
CA ALA A 17 2.17 -9.57 2.33
C ALA A 17 1.93 -10.50 1.13
N LYS A 18 2.99 -11.08 0.58
CA LYS A 18 2.93 -12.02 -0.55
C LYS A 18 3.30 -13.45 -0.13
N GLN A 19 4.26 -13.62 0.77
CA GLN A 19 4.70 -14.95 1.23
C GLN A 19 3.62 -15.70 1.99
N ILE A 20 2.84 -15.01 2.86
CA ILE A 20 1.76 -15.65 3.61
C ILE A 20 0.62 -16.12 2.69
N PRO A 21 0.05 -15.29 1.79
CA PRO A 21 -0.95 -15.75 0.83
C PRO A 21 -0.44 -16.89 -0.06
N PHE A 22 0.80 -16.86 -0.51
CA PHE A 22 1.40 -17.93 -1.30
C PHE A 22 1.49 -19.23 -0.51
N LEU A 23 2.04 -19.19 0.73
CA LEU A 23 2.13 -20.37 1.59
C LEU A 23 0.75 -20.97 1.87
N LEU A 24 -0.24 -20.14 2.18
CA LEU A 24 -1.62 -20.58 2.40
C LEU A 24 -2.22 -21.18 1.13
N GLY A 25 -1.93 -20.61 -0.04
CA GLY A 25 -2.35 -21.18 -1.32
C GLY A 25 -1.78 -22.58 -1.57
N VAL A 26 -0.49 -22.77 -1.30
CA VAL A 26 0.17 -24.09 -1.39
C VAL A 26 -0.45 -25.08 -0.39
N LEU A 27 -0.68 -24.67 0.85
CA LEU A 27 -1.29 -25.54 1.87
C LEU A 27 -2.73 -25.93 1.53
N LEU A 28 -3.48 -25.00 0.96
CA LEU A 28 -4.89 -25.21 0.61
C LEU A 28 -5.08 -26.04 -0.67
N SER A 29 -4.10 -26.06 -1.57
CA SER A 29 -4.12 -26.91 -2.77
C SER A 29 -3.71 -28.35 -2.52
N GLY A 30 -3.01 -28.62 -1.41
CA GLY A 30 -2.58 -29.96 -1.04
C GLY A 30 -3.70 -30.79 -0.40
N GLU A 31 -3.57 -32.11 -0.47
CA GLU A 31 -4.46 -33.04 0.22
C GLU A 31 -4.28 -32.95 1.74
N GLU A 32 -5.33 -33.33 2.46
CA GLU A 32 -5.25 -33.40 3.91
C GLU A 32 -4.29 -34.53 4.32
N PRO A 33 -3.32 -34.28 5.23
CA PRO A 33 -2.41 -35.33 5.64
C PRO A 33 -3.15 -36.40 6.43
N GLU A 34 -2.83 -37.67 6.20
CA GLU A 34 -3.43 -38.81 6.90
C GLU A 34 -3.25 -38.75 8.43
N GLN A 35 -2.20 -38.06 8.87
CA GLN A 35 -1.93 -37.84 10.30
C GLN A 35 -1.62 -36.35 10.56
N PRO A 36 -1.99 -35.82 11.75
CA PRO A 36 -1.62 -34.48 12.14
C PRO A 36 -0.10 -34.27 12.09
N ILE A 37 0.33 -33.22 11.42
CA ILE A 37 1.74 -32.86 11.36
C ILE A 37 2.05 -31.96 12.56
N ASP A 38 2.96 -32.40 13.42
CA ASP A 38 3.53 -31.53 14.44
C ASP A 38 4.35 -30.42 13.76
N PHE A 39 3.84 -29.20 13.81
CA PHE A 39 4.45 -28.02 13.19
C PHE A 39 5.10 -27.13 14.24
N GLY A 40 6.25 -27.60 14.76
CA GLY A 40 7.04 -26.86 15.74
C GLY A 40 7.90 -25.74 15.10
N GLU A 41 8.62 -25.05 15.98
CA GLU A 41 9.49 -23.91 15.62
C GLU A 41 10.52 -24.24 14.53
N ASP A 42 11.11 -25.42 14.57
CA ASP A 42 12.11 -25.84 13.58
C ASP A 42 11.51 -25.98 12.18
N LYS A 43 10.31 -26.51 12.06
CA LYS A 43 9.61 -26.59 10.76
C LYS A 43 9.23 -25.21 10.25
N TRP A 44 8.84 -24.30 11.15
CA TRP A 44 8.59 -22.91 10.77
C TRP A 44 9.86 -22.23 10.25
N LYS A 45 11.00 -22.40 10.92
CA LYS A 45 12.30 -21.87 10.45
C LYS A 45 12.67 -22.40 9.07
N GLN A 46 12.44 -23.69 8.83
CA GLN A 46 12.67 -24.30 7.51
C GLN A 46 11.74 -23.71 6.44
N ALA A 47 10.43 -23.63 6.71
CA ALA A 47 9.45 -23.05 5.80
C ALA A 47 9.79 -21.58 5.46
N LYS A 48 10.12 -20.79 6.48
CA LYS A 48 10.58 -19.41 6.31
C LYS A 48 11.81 -19.31 5.43
N SER A 49 12.82 -20.13 5.69
CA SER A 49 14.06 -20.15 4.89
C SER A 49 13.79 -20.50 3.42
N ILE A 50 12.88 -21.46 3.17
CA ILE A 50 12.49 -21.83 1.81
C ILE A 50 11.76 -20.67 1.13
N LEU A 51 10.81 -20.03 1.81
CA LEU A 51 10.07 -18.88 1.29
C LEU A 51 11.00 -17.71 0.97
N ASP A 52 11.91 -17.36 1.87
CA ASP A 52 12.86 -16.26 1.66
C ASP A 52 13.83 -16.56 0.50
N ARG A 53 14.30 -17.80 0.38
CA ARG A 53 15.12 -18.24 -0.75
C ARG A 53 14.36 -18.19 -2.07
N LEU A 54 13.12 -18.63 -2.08
CA LEU A 54 12.25 -18.59 -3.27
C LEU A 54 12.08 -17.14 -3.74
N PHE A 55 11.74 -16.22 -2.83
CA PHE A 55 11.52 -14.82 -3.17
C PHE A 55 12.83 -14.12 -3.57
N SER A 56 13.94 -14.44 -2.91
CA SER A 56 15.27 -13.94 -3.30
C SER A 56 15.67 -14.44 -4.70
N ALA A 57 15.35 -15.70 -5.04
CA ALA A 57 15.61 -16.24 -6.37
C ALA A 57 14.87 -15.50 -7.48
N TYR A 58 13.66 -14.98 -7.22
CA TYR A 58 12.95 -14.13 -8.18
C TYR A 58 13.68 -12.82 -8.47
N MET A 59 14.34 -12.22 -7.48
CA MET A 59 15.17 -11.03 -7.70
C MET A 59 16.35 -11.33 -8.64
N LEU A 60 16.94 -12.53 -8.54
CA LEU A 60 18.05 -12.93 -9.40
C LEU A 60 17.65 -13.07 -10.87
N LEU A 61 16.35 -13.25 -11.19
CA LEU A 61 15.88 -13.27 -12.58
C LEU A 61 16.13 -11.93 -13.30
N TYR A 62 16.23 -10.83 -12.57
CA TYR A 62 16.45 -9.51 -13.14
C TYR A 62 17.93 -9.09 -13.13
N MET A 63 18.81 -9.90 -12.55
CA MET A 63 20.25 -9.66 -12.56
C MET A 63 20.89 -10.29 -13.79
N PRO A 64 21.93 -9.65 -14.37
CA PRO A 64 22.65 -10.23 -15.50
C PRO A 64 23.45 -11.45 -15.07
N THR A 65 23.53 -12.46 -15.91
CA THR A 65 24.50 -13.55 -15.77
C THR A 65 25.92 -13.03 -16.10
N LYS A 66 26.94 -13.79 -15.74
CA LYS A 66 28.33 -13.42 -16.07
C LYS A 66 28.56 -13.36 -17.57
N GLU A 67 27.91 -14.22 -18.33
CA GLU A 67 27.98 -14.27 -19.79
C GLU A 67 27.34 -13.02 -20.41
N GLU A 68 26.19 -12.57 -19.86
CA GLU A 68 25.49 -11.39 -20.32
C GLU A 68 26.25 -10.09 -20.01
N LEU A 69 27.02 -10.03 -18.91
CA LEU A 69 27.76 -8.82 -18.51
C LEU A 69 28.71 -8.27 -19.60
N GLY A 70 29.28 -9.14 -20.42
CA GLY A 70 30.19 -8.77 -21.51
C GLY A 70 29.49 -8.34 -22.81
N ALA A 71 28.20 -8.58 -22.94
CA ALA A 71 27.43 -8.38 -24.17
C ALA A 71 26.19 -7.51 -23.97
N LEU A 72 26.10 -6.75 -22.86
CA LEU A 72 24.93 -5.94 -22.55
C LEU A 72 24.72 -4.83 -23.57
N ALA A 73 23.54 -4.82 -24.21
CA ALA A 73 23.10 -3.69 -25.02
C ALA A 73 22.96 -2.42 -24.14
N PRO A 74 23.18 -1.21 -24.69
CA PRO A 74 23.03 0.04 -23.93
C PRO A 74 21.69 0.18 -23.22
N GLU A 75 20.61 -0.34 -23.83
CA GLU A 75 19.25 -0.31 -23.28
C GLU A 75 19.02 -1.33 -22.18
N TRP A 76 19.92 -2.30 -22.00
CA TRP A 76 19.75 -3.38 -21.05
C TRP A 76 19.54 -2.88 -19.63
N HIS A 77 20.33 -1.91 -19.19
CA HIS A 77 20.21 -1.33 -17.84
C HIS A 77 18.80 -0.76 -17.62
N ARG A 78 18.31 0.04 -18.58
CA ARG A 78 16.97 0.64 -18.51
C ARG A 78 15.87 -0.42 -18.45
N VAL A 79 15.95 -1.42 -19.31
CA VAL A 79 14.96 -2.51 -19.39
C VAL A 79 14.88 -3.28 -18.09
N ARG A 80 16.02 -3.65 -17.52
CA ARG A 80 16.08 -4.43 -16.28
C ARG A 80 15.76 -3.58 -15.06
N GLU A 81 16.19 -2.33 -15.01
CA GLU A 81 15.87 -1.40 -13.94
C GLU A 81 14.36 -1.21 -13.79
N VAL A 82 13.66 -0.89 -14.87
CA VAL A 82 12.20 -0.72 -14.85
C VAL A 82 11.50 -1.99 -14.40
N SER A 83 11.90 -3.14 -14.95
CA SER A 83 11.29 -4.42 -14.62
C SER A 83 11.55 -4.84 -13.17
N MET A 84 12.76 -4.63 -12.66
CA MET A 84 13.14 -4.94 -11.28
C MET A 84 12.41 -4.05 -10.28
N LEU A 85 12.29 -2.76 -10.55
CA LEU A 85 11.59 -1.83 -9.67
C LEU A 85 10.09 -2.17 -9.58
N ALA A 86 9.44 -2.49 -10.70
CA ALA A 86 8.06 -2.94 -10.70
C ALA A 86 7.88 -4.28 -9.95
N PHE A 87 8.84 -5.19 -10.08
CA PHE A 87 8.88 -6.45 -9.37
C PHE A 87 9.03 -6.24 -7.85
N LEU A 88 9.98 -5.41 -7.41
CA LEU A 88 10.18 -5.09 -6.00
C LEU A 88 8.94 -4.46 -5.39
N HIS A 89 8.33 -3.52 -6.09
CA HIS A 89 7.08 -2.89 -5.67
C HIS A 89 5.97 -3.94 -5.48
N TYR A 90 5.76 -4.84 -6.45
CA TYR A 90 4.76 -5.89 -6.35
C TYR A 90 4.93 -6.75 -5.09
N PHE A 91 6.17 -7.13 -4.75
CA PHE A 91 6.44 -7.97 -3.58
C PHE A 91 6.43 -7.20 -2.26
N ASN A 92 6.68 -5.91 -2.28
CA ASN A 92 6.67 -5.06 -1.09
C ASN A 92 5.30 -4.42 -0.81
N THR A 93 4.41 -4.39 -1.80
CA THR A 93 3.07 -3.81 -1.64
C THR A 93 2.20 -4.73 -0.80
N GLY A 94 1.74 -4.21 0.32
CA GLY A 94 0.80 -4.85 1.21
C GLY A 94 -0.65 -4.61 0.83
N LEU A 95 -1.54 -4.90 1.78
CA LEU A 95 -2.92 -4.43 1.75
C LEU A 95 -2.95 -2.91 1.81
N MET A 96 -3.98 -2.32 1.22
CA MET A 96 -4.26 -0.89 1.34
C MET A 96 -4.22 -0.47 2.82
N ALA A 97 -3.82 0.78 3.06
CA ALA A 97 -3.43 1.26 4.37
C ALA A 97 -4.51 1.09 5.44
N SER A 98 -5.80 1.26 5.12
CA SER A 98 -6.86 1.12 6.09
C SER A 98 -8.06 0.32 5.57
N VAL A 99 -8.71 -0.40 6.48
CA VAL A 99 -9.97 -1.11 6.20
C VAL A 99 -11.06 -0.12 5.80
N GLN A 100 -11.07 1.07 6.37
CA GLN A 100 -12.04 2.11 6.06
C GLN A 100 -11.97 2.53 4.59
N GLN A 101 -10.76 2.72 4.05
CA GLN A 101 -10.57 3.04 2.62
C GLN A 101 -11.04 1.91 1.71
N ILE A 102 -10.85 0.65 2.11
CA ILE A 102 -11.38 -0.50 1.37
C ILE A 102 -12.91 -0.48 1.37
N ILE A 103 -13.53 -0.23 2.53
CA ILE A 103 -14.99 -0.15 2.66
C ILE A 103 -15.57 0.99 1.81
N GLU A 104 -14.94 2.16 1.81
CA GLU A 104 -15.35 3.29 0.99
C GLU A 104 -15.27 2.94 -0.50
N ARG A 105 -14.18 2.30 -0.92
CA ARG A 105 -14.01 1.83 -2.30
C ARG A 105 -15.06 0.79 -2.70
N ILE A 106 -15.40 -0.15 -1.82
CA ILE A 106 -16.49 -1.09 -2.01
C ILE A 106 -17.82 -0.35 -2.20
N LYS A 107 -18.11 0.62 -1.33
CA LYS A 107 -19.34 1.41 -1.42
C LYS A 107 -19.43 2.18 -2.72
N ILE A 108 -18.37 2.83 -3.15
CA ILE A 108 -18.31 3.64 -4.37
C ILE A 108 -18.49 2.76 -5.62
N TYR A 109 -17.79 1.63 -5.69
CA TYR A 109 -17.74 0.84 -6.93
C TYR A 109 -18.78 -0.27 -7.01
N LEU A 110 -19.13 -0.92 -5.88
CA LEU A 110 -19.97 -2.11 -5.90
C LEU A 110 -21.42 -1.86 -5.49
N VAL A 111 -21.72 -0.94 -4.55
CA VAL A 111 -23.08 -0.67 -4.11
C VAL A 111 -24.02 -0.23 -5.26
N PRO A 112 -23.56 0.58 -6.25
CA PRO A 112 -24.39 0.90 -7.41
C PRO A 112 -24.84 -0.33 -8.24
N PHE A 113 -24.23 -1.49 -8.01
CA PHE A 113 -24.51 -2.78 -8.68
C PHE A 113 -25.00 -3.86 -7.72
N ASP A 114 -25.58 -3.46 -6.60
CA ASP A 114 -25.95 -4.37 -5.51
C ASP A 114 -26.99 -5.42 -5.97
N THR A 115 -27.95 -5.00 -6.80
CA THR A 115 -28.95 -5.90 -7.38
C THR A 115 -28.34 -6.95 -8.30
N GLU A 116 -27.43 -6.52 -9.17
CA GLU A 116 -26.70 -7.40 -10.09
C GLU A 116 -25.81 -8.38 -9.32
N LEU A 117 -25.10 -7.90 -8.29
CA LEU A 117 -24.24 -8.73 -7.43
C LEU A 117 -25.06 -9.73 -6.61
N ALA A 118 -26.21 -9.31 -6.05
CA ALA A 118 -27.10 -10.22 -5.36
C ALA A 118 -27.63 -11.34 -6.27
N SER A 119 -27.90 -11.02 -7.55
CA SER A 119 -28.31 -12.03 -8.54
C SER A 119 -27.19 -13.01 -8.88
N ILE A 120 -25.92 -12.57 -8.90
CA ILE A 120 -24.76 -13.40 -9.29
C ILE A 120 -24.22 -14.18 -8.09
N LEU A 121 -24.05 -13.51 -6.94
CA LEU A 121 -23.37 -14.06 -5.76
C LEU A 121 -24.34 -14.60 -4.70
N GLY A 122 -25.64 -14.27 -4.82
CA GLY A 122 -26.67 -14.64 -3.85
C GLY A 122 -26.64 -13.82 -2.56
N ILE A 123 -25.88 -12.72 -2.53
CA ILE A 123 -25.72 -11.84 -1.36
C ILE A 123 -25.47 -10.41 -1.85
N THR A 124 -26.06 -9.41 -1.15
CA THR A 124 -25.79 -8.00 -1.43
C THR A 124 -24.45 -7.57 -0.85
N VAL A 125 -23.89 -6.49 -1.39
CA VAL A 125 -22.65 -5.88 -0.88
C VAL A 125 -22.82 -5.45 0.57
N SER A 126 -23.95 -4.82 0.89
CA SER A 126 -24.26 -4.35 2.24
C SER A 126 -24.33 -5.51 3.25
N GLN A 127 -24.92 -6.64 2.86
CA GLN A 127 -24.96 -7.85 3.68
C GLN A 127 -23.55 -8.43 3.86
N ALA A 128 -22.78 -8.52 2.79
CA ALA A 128 -21.40 -9.01 2.87
C ALA A 128 -20.53 -8.13 3.78
N LEU A 129 -20.63 -6.80 3.68
CA LEU A 129 -19.93 -5.87 4.56
C LEU A 129 -20.35 -6.00 6.02
N ALA A 130 -21.64 -6.17 6.29
CA ALA A 130 -22.16 -6.37 7.66
C ALA A 130 -21.58 -7.64 8.29
N ILE A 131 -21.49 -8.73 7.53
CA ILE A 131 -20.87 -9.97 7.98
C ILE A 131 -19.35 -9.78 8.20
N CYS A 132 -18.65 -9.13 7.28
CA CYS A 132 -17.22 -8.83 7.44
C CYS A 132 -16.95 -8.01 8.71
N GLN A 133 -17.77 -7.00 8.99
CA GLN A 133 -17.66 -6.19 10.20
C GLN A 133 -17.90 -7.03 11.45
N TRP A 134 -18.97 -7.84 11.46
CA TRP A 134 -19.28 -8.72 12.59
C TRP A 134 -18.13 -9.70 12.87
N VAL A 135 -17.54 -10.31 11.83
CA VAL A 135 -16.36 -11.19 11.99
C VAL A 135 -15.19 -10.41 12.56
N SER A 136 -14.92 -9.21 12.04
CA SER A 136 -13.84 -8.36 12.52
C SER A 136 -14.00 -8.01 13.99
N ASP A 137 -15.21 -7.60 14.40
CA ASP A 137 -15.52 -7.23 15.80
C ASP A 137 -15.41 -8.44 16.73
N LYS A 138 -15.88 -9.62 16.29
CA LYS A 138 -15.75 -10.86 17.04
C LYS A 138 -14.28 -11.24 17.27
N LEU A 139 -13.46 -11.15 16.24
CA LEU A 139 -12.03 -11.46 16.35
C LEU A 139 -11.29 -10.44 17.20
N GLN A 140 -11.62 -9.16 17.08
CA GLN A 140 -11.05 -8.12 17.93
C GLN A 140 -11.41 -8.37 19.40
N LYS A 141 -12.67 -8.65 19.68
CA LYS A 141 -13.11 -9.00 21.04
C LYS A 141 -12.37 -10.23 21.60
N SER A 142 -12.21 -11.28 20.79
CA SER A 142 -11.46 -12.48 21.21
C SER A 142 -10.00 -12.14 21.53
N LEU A 143 -9.38 -11.24 20.76
CA LEU A 143 -8.01 -10.77 21.01
C LEU A 143 -7.93 -9.95 22.30
N ASP A 144 -8.89 -9.05 22.54
CA ASP A 144 -8.95 -8.23 23.76
C ASP A 144 -9.15 -9.11 25.01
N ASP A 145 -10.08 -10.08 24.94
CA ASP A 145 -10.32 -11.04 26.00
C ASP A 145 -9.06 -11.89 26.29
N LEU A 146 -8.34 -12.32 25.25
CA LEU A 146 -7.07 -13.04 25.37
C LEU A 146 -5.99 -12.18 26.02
N GLN A 147 -5.88 -10.90 25.68
CA GLN A 147 -4.92 -9.98 26.31
C GLN A 147 -5.21 -9.78 27.78
N VAL A 148 -6.50 -9.68 28.17
CA VAL A 148 -6.92 -9.61 29.58
C VAL A 148 -6.57 -10.89 30.31
N ALA A 149 -6.85 -12.05 29.71
CA ALA A 149 -6.53 -13.37 30.31
C ALA A 149 -5.01 -13.53 30.50
N ALA A 150 -4.22 -13.16 29.49
CA ALA A 150 -2.75 -13.22 29.55
C ALA A 150 -2.16 -12.29 30.62
N ARG A 151 -2.71 -11.08 30.77
CA ARG A 151 -2.32 -10.15 31.84
C ARG A 151 -2.62 -10.72 33.21
N THR A 152 -3.83 -11.24 33.39
CA THR A 152 -4.28 -11.82 34.67
C THR A 152 -3.43 -13.04 35.05
N GLU A 153 -3.14 -13.94 34.10
CA GLU A 153 -2.28 -15.10 34.35
C GLU A 153 -0.86 -14.66 34.73
N ARG A 154 -0.30 -13.70 33.99
CA ARG A 154 1.04 -13.15 34.26
C ARG A 154 1.13 -12.53 35.67
N GLU A 155 0.17 -11.71 36.06
CA GLU A 155 0.13 -11.07 37.37
C GLU A 155 0.09 -12.12 38.50
N GLN A 156 -0.73 -13.15 38.36
CA GLN A 156 -0.79 -14.23 39.32
C GLN A 156 0.49 -15.04 39.39
N ARG A 157 1.06 -15.37 38.24
CA ARG A 157 2.34 -16.08 38.19
C ARG A 157 3.45 -15.28 38.86
N LEU A 158 3.50 -13.98 38.67
CA LEU A 158 4.45 -13.11 39.36
C LEU A 158 4.20 -13.11 40.89
N GLN A 159 2.94 -12.98 41.34
CA GLN A 159 2.60 -13.06 42.78
C GLN A 159 2.99 -14.40 43.40
N LEU A 160 2.76 -15.52 42.69
CA LEU A 160 3.17 -16.85 43.14
C LEU A 160 4.70 -16.95 43.26
N LEU A 161 5.44 -16.44 42.27
CA LEU A 161 6.90 -16.43 42.29
C LEU A 161 7.46 -15.56 43.43
N ASP A 162 6.87 -14.38 43.65
CA ASP A 162 7.28 -13.48 44.72
C ASP A 162 7.04 -14.11 46.09
N LYS A 163 5.89 -14.77 46.28
CA LYS A 163 5.58 -15.53 47.48
C LYS A 163 6.55 -16.70 47.69
N ALA A 164 6.79 -17.48 46.64
CA ALA A 164 7.74 -18.59 46.69
C ALA A 164 9.16 -18.13 47.04
N LYS A 165 9.59 -16.98 46.51
CA LYS A 165 10.88 -16.36 46.82
C LYS A 165 10.95 -15.88 48.26
N ALA A 166 9.91 -15.20 48.76
CA ALA A 166 9.86 -14.69 50.12
C ALA A 166 9.85 -15.82 51.16
N GLU A 167 9.11 -16.90 50.88
CA GLU A 167 8.97 -18.05 51.77
C GLU A 167 10.00 -19.16 51.51
N LYS A 168 10.95 -18.93 50.53
CA LYS A 168 12.02 -19.87 50.17
C LYS A 168 11.52 -21.27 49.79
N TRP A 169 10.45 -21.33 48.99
CA TRP A 169 9.88 -22.61 48.56
C TRP A 169 10.86 -23.46 47.75
N SER A 170 10.75 -24.77 47.90
CA SER A 170 11.40 -25.71 47.00
C SER A 170 10.73 -25.69 45.62
N LEU A 171 11.45 -26.17 44.57
CA LEU A 171 10.88 -26.30 43.23
C LEU A 171 9.60 -27.17 43.22
N ASP A 172 9.57 -28.21 44.02
CA ASP A 172 8.42 -29.11 44.12
C ASP A 172 7.22 -28.45 44.82
N ALA A 173 7.46 -27.64 45.85
CA ALA A 173 6.41 -26.83 46.47
C ALA A 173 5.83 -25.80 45.51
N LEU A 174 6.67 -25.17 44.67
CA LEU A 174 6.22 -24.25 43.64
C LEU A 174 5.40 -24.96 42.56
N LYS A 175 5.84 -26.15 42.10
CA LYS A 175 5.07 -26.97 41.14
C LYS A 175 3.71 -27.38 41.71
N GLN A 176 3.66 -27.78 42.98
CA GLN A 176 2.41 -28.14 43.66
C GLN A 176 1.47 -26.95 43.78
N ALA A 177 1.97 -25.78 44.17
CA ALA A 177 1.17 -24.55 44.23
C ALA A 177 0.68 -24.09 42.84
N ALA A 178 1.43 -24.32 41.80
CA ALA A 178 1.01 -24.02 40.41
C ALA A 178 -0.11 -24.96 39.90
N GLN A 179 -0.33 -26.11 40.56
CA GLN A 179 -1.42 -27.04 40.29
C GLN A 179 -2.72 -26.71 41.07
N ASP A 180 -2.70 -25.66 41.91
CA ASP A 180 -3.92 -25.18 42.55
C ASP A 180 -5.00 -24.85 41.49
N PRO A 181 -6.25 -25.32 41.68
CA PRO A 181 -7.33 -25.08 40.73
C PRO A 181 -7.54 -23.61 40.37
N ALA A 182 -7.29 -22.69 41.30
CA ALA A 182 -7.39 -21.25 41.04
C ALA A 182 -6.34 -20.73 40.03
N TYR A 183 -5.17 -21.35 39.93
CA TYR A 183 -4.14 -21.06 38.93
C TYR A 183 -4.40 -21.83 37.64
N ALA A 184 -4.79 -23.11 37.75
CA ALA A 184 -5.06 -23.98 36.61
C ALA A 184 -6.20 -23.42 35.73
N GLU A 185 -7.31 -22.98 36.33
CA GLU A 185 -8.46 -22.41 35.61
C GLU A 185 -8.06 -21.20 34.72
N LYS A 186 -7.17 -20.33 35.20
CA LYS A 186 -6.76 -19.16 34.45
C LYS A 186 -5.78 -19.49 33.33
N ALA A 187 -4.89 -20.45 33.58
CA ALA A 187 -4.03 -20.97 32.51
C ALA A 187 -4.87 -21.65 31.43
N GLU A 188 -5.88 -22.44 31.82
CA GLU A 188 -6.80 -23.09 30.89
C GLU A 188 -7.61 -22.09 30.07
N ARG A 189 -8.10 -20.99 30.67
CA ARG A 189 -8.77 -19.90 29.96
C ARG A 189 -7.84 -19.25 28.94
N LEU A 190 -6.57 -19.04 29.28
CA LEU A 190 -5.59 -18.50 28.36
C LEU A 190 -5.34 -19.45 27.17
N PHE A 191 -5.12 -20.73 27.43
CA PHE A 191 -4.91 -21.74 26.39
C PHE A 191 -6.14 -21.92 25.51
N SER A 192 -7.33 -22.00 26.08
CA SER A 192 -8.59 -22.08 25.32
C SER A 192 -8.82 -20.85 24.47
N GLY A 193 -8.48 -19.65 25.00
CA GLY A 193 -8.54 -18.40 24.25
C GLY A 193 -7.56 -18.38 23.07
N ILE A 194 -6.35 -18.92 23.25
CA ILE A 194 -5.36 -19.05 22.15
C ILE A 194 -5.89 -20.01 21.08
N GLN A 195 -6.45 -21.15 21.46
CA GLN A 195 -6.99 -22.14 20.53
C GLN A 195 -8.20 -21.61 19.75
N ALA A 196 -9.04 -20.81 20.39
CA ALA A 196 -10.22 -20.19 19.78
C ALA A 196 -9.90 -18.93 18.96
N LEU A 197 -8.67 -18.40 19.09
CA LEU A 197 -8.28 -17.17 18.40
C LEU A 197 -8.34 -17.36 16.88
N GLY A 198 -9.10 -16.49 16.23
CA GLY A 198 -9.28 -16.55 14.78
C GLY A 198 -10.38 -17.50 14.31
N LEU A 199 -11.03 -18.28 15.19
CA LEU A 199 -12.10 -19.19 14.79
C LEU A 199 -13.45 -18.46 14.63
N VAL A 200 -14.12 -18.77 13.54
CA VAL A 200 -15.46 -18.31 13.19
C VAL A 200 -16.35 -19.53 12.99
N SER A 201 -17.47 -19.59 13.72
CA SER A 201 -18.45 -20.66 13.61
C SER A 201 -19.57 -20.28 12.62
N LEU A 202 -19.96 -21.21 11.76
CA LEU A 202 -21.11 -21.04 10.87
C LEU A 202 -22.41 -20.89 11.66
N SER A 203 -22.58 -21.60 12.78
CA SER A 203 -23.77 -21.48 13.63
C SER A 203 -23.94 -20.09 14.23
N ASP A 204 -22.83 -19.45 14.65
CA ASP A 204 -22.86 -18.07 15.14
C ASP A 204 -23.21 -17.09 14.03
N LEU A 205 -22.68 -17.32 12.82
CA LEU A 205 -23.03 -16.52 11.64
C LEU A 205 -24.52 -16.68 11.27
N GLU A 206 -25.04 -17.90 11.28
CA GLU A 206 -26.45 -18.17 11.00
C GLU A 206 -27.38 -17.54 12.03
N SER A 207 -26.98 -17.53 13.30
CA SER A 207 -27.70 -16.86 14.37
C SER A 207 -27.72 -15.33 14.20
N ALA A 208 -26.60 -14.75 13.77
CA ALA A 208 -26.49 -13.31 13.55
C ALA A 208 -27.08 -12.85 12.20
N PHE A 209 -27.00 -13.68 11.17
CA PHE A 209 -27.39 -13.38 9.79
C PHE A 209 -28.20 -14.51 9.15
N PRO A 210 -29.42 -14.79 9.64
CA PRO A 210 -30.23 -15.90 9.15
C PRO A 210 -30.54 -15.75 7.66
N GLY A 211 -30.43 -16.85 6.93
CA GLY A 211 -30.72 -16.94 5.49
C GLY A 211 -29.62 -16.46 4.54
N ILE A 212 -28.61 -15.73 5.03
CA ILE A 212 -27.50 -15.23 4.17
C ILE A 212 -26.13 -15.78 4.60
N ALA A 213 -25.97 -16.19 5.87
CA ALA A 213 -24.72 -16.71 6.40
C ALA A 213 -24.14 -17.88 5.58
N GLY A 214 -24.97 -18.85 5.22
CA GLY A 214 -24.56 -19.99 4.39
C GLY A 214 -24.09 -19.60 2.99
N THR A 215 -24.66 -18.55 2.40
CA THR A 215 -24.20 -18.02 1.13
C THR A 215 -22.86 -17.32 1.24
N PHE A 216 -22.69 -16.45 2.27
CA PHE A 216 -21.41 -15.82 2.57
C PHE A 216 -20.32 -16.87 2.82
N TRP A 217 -20.63 -17.90 3.62
CA TRP A 217 -19.73 -19.00 3.92
C TRP A 217 -19.23 -19.69 2.64
N ARG A 218 -20.10 -20.06 1.72
CA ARG A 218 -19.72 -20.68 0.44
C ARG A 218 -18.86 -19.77 -0.42
N GLN A 219 -19.16 -18.47 -0.46
CA GLN A 219 -18.45 -17.51 -1.30
C GLN A 219 -17.03 -17.20 -0.77
N PHE A 220 -16.88 -17.07 0.55
CA PHE A 220 -15.66 -16.54 1.16
C PHE A 220 -14.87 -17.54 2.01
N SER A 221 -15.27 -18.83 2.00
CA SER A 221 -14.51 -19.88 2.66
C SER A 221 -13.95 -20.92 1.66
N VAL A 222 -12.87 -21.56 2.04
CA VAL A 222 -12.20 -22.63 1.30
C VAL A 222 -11.71 -23.70 2.25
N GLN A 223 -11.80 -24.97 1.85
CA GLN A 223 -11.22 -26.10 2.56
C GLN A 223 -9.95 -26.56 1.85
N ARG A 224 -9.06 -27.20 2.58
CA ARG A 224 -7.89 -27.84 2.02
C ARG A 224 -8.31 -28.88 0.98
N GLY A 225 -7.58 -28.94 -0.15
CA GLY A 225 -7.92 -29.77 -1.31
C GLY A 225 -8.93 -29.16 -2.29
N GLU A 226 -9.63 -28.06 -1.93
CA GLU A 226 -10.55 -27.36 -2.83
C GLU A 226 -9.86 -26.26 -3.66
N ALA A 227 -8.67 -25.83 -3.26
CA ALA A 227 -7.95 -24.78 -3.96
C ALA A 227 -7.23 -25.30 -5.21
N PRO A 228 -7.16 -24.52 -6.29
CA PRO A 228 -6.31 -24.87 -7.43
C PRO A 228 -4.84 -24.88 -6.99
N GLU A 229 -4.04 -25.74 -7.65
CA GLU A 229 -2.60 -25.76 -7.44
C GLU A 229 -1.99 -24.38 -7.72
N ILE A 230 -1.19 -23.89 -6.80
CA ILE A 230 -0.41 -22.66 -6.95
C ILE A 230 1.06 -23.03 -7.10
N ARG A 231 1.69 -22.60 -8.19
CA ARG A 231 3.08 -22.96 -8.53
C ARG A 231 4.05 -21.80 -8.34
N TYR A 232 3.55 -20.57 -8.48
CA TYR A 232 4.39 -19.39 -8.50
C TYR A 232 3.89 -18.32 -7.53
N PRO A 233 4.79 -17.62 -6.83
CA PRO A 233 4.41 -16.51 -5.93
C PRO A 233 3.67 -15.36 -6.61
N THR A 234 3.73 -15.26 -7.93
CA THR A 234 3.00 -14.25 -8.73
C THR A 234 1.57 -14.67 -9.09
N GLU A 235 1.18 -15.90 -8.80
CA GLU A 235 -0.18 -16.37 -9.02
C GLU A 235 -1.09 -15.91 -7.87
N GLN A 236 -2.32 -15.58 -8.22
CA GLN A 236 -3.30 -15.18 -7.21
C GLN A 236 -3.66 -16.37 -6.32
N SER A 237 -3.38 -16.25 -5.02
CA SER A 237 -3.78 -17.25 -4.04
C SER A 237 -5.29 -17.26 -3.84
N VAL A 238 -5.86 -18.46 -3.71
CA VAL A 238 -7.29 -18.62 -3.35
C VAL A 238 -7.63 -17.92 -2.04
N PHE A 239 -6.67 -17.84 -1.12
CA PHE A 239 -6.82 -17.13 0.16
C PHE A 239 -7.16 -15.65 -0.01
N GLU A 240 -6.74 -15.01 -1.10
CA GLU A 240 -7.09 -13.60 -1.36
C GLU A 240 -8.57 -13.41 -1.71
N LEU A 241 -9.22 -14.45 -2.23
CA LEU A 241 -10.64 -14.46 -2.59
C LEU A 241 -11.52 -15.10 -1.52
N LYS A 242 -10.97 -16.06 -0.77
CA LYS A 242 -11.66 -16.86 0.24
C LYS A 242 -10.82 -16.93 1.52
N PRO A 243 -10.83 -15.85 2.31
CA PRO A 243 -9.95 -15.74 3.49
C PRO A 243 -10.39 -16.57 4.71
N LEU A 244 -11.57 -17.19 4.69
CA LEU A 244 -12.01 -18.13 5.72
C LEU A 244 -11.51 -19.55 5.37
N ILE A 245 -10.59 -20.07 6.14
CA ILE A 245 -10.02 -21.41 5.95
C ILE A 245 -10.83 -22.39 6.79
N ARG A 246 -11.64 -23.24 6.15
CA ARG A 246 -12.44 -24.23 6.88
C ARG A 246 -11.55 -25.27 7.54
N VAL A 247 -11.68 -25.40 8.85
CA VAL A 247 -11.04 -26.43 9.68
C VAL A 247 -12.00 -27.60 9.97
N SER A 248 -13.31 -27.36 9.81
CA SER A 248 -14.36 -28.37 9.83
C SER A 248 -15.53 -27.94 8.93
N GLY A 249 -16.59 -28.73 8.87
CA GLY A 249 -17.82 -28.37 8.14
C GLY A 249 -18.49 -27.10 8.66
N THR A 250 -18.30 -26.76 9.94
CA THR A 250 -18.99 -25.67 10.64
C THR A 250 -18.06 -24.62 11.22
N GLU A 251 -16.75 -24.78 11.15
CA GLU A 251 -15.77 -23.84 11.69
C GLU A 251 -14.74 -23.47 10.64
N ALA A 252 -14.34 -22.21 10.64
CA ALA A 252 -13.26 -21.69 9.80
C ALA A 252 -12.30 -20.82 10.62
N PHE A 253 -11.04 -20.87 10.24
CA PHE A 253 -10.00 -20.00 10.75
C PHE A 253 -9.89 -18.76 9.85
N CYS A 254 -9.96 -17.58 10.46
CA CYS A 254 -9.77 -16.29 9.79
C CYS A 254 -8.48 -15.64 10.32
N PRO A 255 -7.35 -15.81 9.65
CA PRO A 255 -6.07 -15.26 10.14
C PRO A 255 -6.01 -13.74 10.13
N LEU A 256 -6.75 -13.09 9.21
CA LEU A 256 -6.72 -11.64 9.00
C LEU A 256 -8.11 -11.14 8.59
N ALA A 257 -8.88 -10.59 9.53
CA ALA A 257 -10.24 -10.11 9.27
C ALA A 257 -10.33 -9.05 8.16
N ASN A 258 -9.33 -8.18 8.05
CA ASN A 258 -9.29 -7.15 6.99
C ASN A 258 -9.23 -7.73 5.57
N ARG A 259 -8.75 -8.97 5.40
CA ARG A 259 -8.77 -9.68 4.11
C ARG A 259 -10.18 -10.00 3.62
N LEU A 260 -11.16 -10.13 4.50
CA LEU A 260 -12.55 -10.32 4.11
C LEU A 260 -13.09 -9.12 3.31
N PHE A 261 -12.80 -7.90 3.76
CA PHE A 261 -13.20 -6.70 3.02
C PHE A 261 -12.53 -6.65 1.63
N SER A 262 -11.24 -6.94 1.57
CA SER A 262 -10.52 -7.02 0.29
C SER A 262 -11.11 -8.11 -0.63
N ALA A 263 -11.49 -9.27 -0.08
CA ALA A 263 -12.11 -10.34 -0.84
C ALA A 263 -13.48 -9.93 -1.40
N VAL A 264 -14.30 -9.20 -0.62
CA VAL A 264 -15.58 -8.65 -1.12
C VAL A 264 -15.36 -7.75 -2.33
N LEU A 265 -14.36 -6.85 -2.28
CA LEU A 265 -14.01 -5.99 -3.41
C LEU A 265 -13.58 -6.82 -4.62
N LEU A 266 -12.62 -7.72 -4.45
CA LEU A 266 -12.07 -8.53 -5.55
C LEU A 266 -13.10 -9.46 -6.18
N VAL A 267 -13.91 -10.15 -5.37
CA VAL A 267 -14.97 -11.06 -5.85
C VAL A 267 -16.06 -10.27 -6.53
N GLY A 268 -16.48 -9.13 -5.97
CA GLY A 268 -17.50 -8.27 -6.56
C GLY A 268 -17.08 -7.69 -7.90
N GLU A 269 -15.87 -7.10 -8.00
CA GLU A 269 -15.33 -6.58 -9.27
C GLU A 269 -15.22 -7.70 -10.32
N ARG A 270 -14.69 -8.87 -9.94
CA ARG A 270 -14.58 -10.02 -10.85
C ARG A 270 -15.94 -10.47 -11.37
N ALA A 271 -16.92 -10.58 -10.49
CA ALA A 271 -18.28 -10.97 -10.85
C ALA A 271 -18.90 -9.98 -11.86
N LEU A 272 -18.74 -8.67 -11.64
CA LEU A 272 -19.25 -7.65 -12.55
C LEU A 272 -18.51 -7.62 -13.90
N ILE A 273 -17.18 -7.78 -13.89
CA ILE A 273 -16.36 -7.84 -15.12
C ILE A 273 -16.73 -9.05 -15.98
N GLN A 274 -17.09 -10.18 -15.36
CA GLN A 274 -17.49 -11.40 -16.05
C GLN A 274 -18.97 -11.42 -16.45
N SER A 275 -19.75 -10.43 -16.03
CA SER A 275 -21.20 -10.35 -16.25
C SER A 275 -21.59 -9.57 -17.50
N LYS A 276 -22.90 -9.59 -17.81
CA LYS A 276 -23.49 -8.80 -18.90
C LYS A 276 -23.41 -7.29 -18.66
N VAL A 277 -23.22 -6.84 -17.42
CA VAL A 277 -23.13 -5.42 -17.07
C VAL A 277 -21.71 -4.88 -17.06
N ARG A 278 -20.71 -5.65 -17.52
CA ARG A 278 -19.31 -5.27 -17.56
C ARG A 278 -19.07 -3.84 -18.03
N ASN A 279 -19.59 -3.47 -19.18
CA ASN A 279 -19.35 -2.15 -19.77
C ASN A 279 -20.01 -1.02 -18.95
N LYS A 280 -21.18 -1.29 -18.34
CA LYS A 280 -21.84 -0.36 -17.42
C LYS A 280 -21.00 -0.17 -16.16
N PHE A 281 -20.49 -1.27 -15.60
CA PHE A 281 -19.62 -1.25 -14.44
C PHE A 281 -18.32 -0.46 -14.70
N LEU A 282 -17.61 -0.75 -15.79
CA LEU A 282 -16.35 -0.07 -16.10
C LEU A 282 -16.55 1.44 -16.24
N ARG A 283 -17.58 1.88 -16.97
CA ARG A 283 -17.91 3.31 -17.10
C ARG A 283 -18.31 3.96 -15.77
N SER A 284 -19.05 3.25 -14.93
CA SER A 284 -19.42 3.76 -13.60
C SER A 284 -18.18 3.89 -12.70
N ARG A 285 -17.29 2.92 -12.73
CA ARG A 285 -16.05 2.91 -11.99
C ARG A 285 -15.14 4.08 -12.39
N ASP A 286 -14.96 4.29 -13.70
CA ASP A 286 -14.11 5.34 -14.23
C ASP A 286 -14.66 6.72 -13.85
N ARG A 287 -15.96 6.95 -14.00
CA ARG A 287 -16.64 8.18 -13.55
C ARG A 287 -16.49 8.40 -12.03
N SER A 288 -16.63 7.34 -11.23
CA SER A 288 -16.46 7.45 -9.78
C SER A 288 -15.03 7.87 -9.40
N LEU A 289 -14.02 7.42 -10.16
CA LEU A 289 -12.64 7.86 -9.97
C LEU A 289 -12.47 9.36 -10.28
N GLU A 290 -13.07 9.84 -11.37
CA GLU A 290 -13.07 11.27 -11.76
C GLU A 290 -13.73 12.13 -10.67
N ASP A 291 -14.92 11.71 -10.21
CA ASP A 291 -15.66 12.42 -9.14
C ASP A 291 -14.87 12.47 -7.83
N GLU A 292 -14.23 11.36 -7.44
CA GLU A 292 -13.39 11.29 -6.24
C GLU A 292 -12.15 12.16 -6.40
N ALA A 293 -11.45 12.09 -7.52
CA ALA A 293 -10.29 12.92 -7.81
C ALA A 293 -10.62 14.41 -7.74
N LEU A 294 -11.76 14.82 -8.31
CA LEU A 294 -12.27 16.18 -8.22
C LEU A 294 -12.56 16.58 -6.77
N ALA A 295 -13.19 15.70 -5.99
CA ALA A 295 -13.50 15.99 -4.58
C ALA A 295 -12.22 16.20 -3.77
N ARG A 296 -11.17 15.40 -3.98
CA ARG A 296 -9.87 15.56 -3.33
C ARG A 296 -9.14 16.82 -3.81
N LEU A 297 -9.17 17.12 -5.11
CA LEU A 297 -8.53 18.32 -5.66
C LEU A 297 -9.05 19.60 -5.01
N LYS A 298 -10.34 19.68 -4.71
CA LYS A 298 -10.94 20.85 -4.05
C LYS A 298 -10.30 21.21 -2.71
N SER A 299 -9.72 20.26 -1.99
CA SER A 299 -9.04 20.50 -0.71
C SER A 299 -7.75 21.34 -0.86
N PHE A 300 -7.21 21.43 -2.07
CA PHE A 300 -5.96 22.15 -2.35
C PHE A 300 -6.16 23.49 -3.05
N LEU A 301 -7.38 23.80 -3.44
CA LEU A 301 -7.70 24.99 -4.21
C LEU A 301 -8.23 26.11 -3.30
N GLY A 302 -8.02 27.34 -3.74
CA GLY A 302 -8.60 28.50 -3.08
C GLY A 302 -10.12 28.59 -3.25
N PRO A 303 -10.82 29.35 -2.40
CA PRO A 303 -12.28 29.45 -2.40
C PRO A 303 -12.87 30.11 -3.66
N ARG A 304 -12.02 30.75 -4.48
CA ARG A 304 -12.41 31.41 -5.74
C ARG A 304 -12.06 30.58 -6.97
N ALA A 305 -11.71 29.30 -6.80
CA ALA A 305 -11.35 28.44 -7.91
C ALA A 305 -12.53 28.24 -8.87
N SER A 306 -12.24 28.41 -10.15
CA SER A 306 -13.13 28.01 -11.24
C SER A 306 -12.78 26.57 -11.63
N ILE A 307 -13.80 25.70 -11.66
CA ILE A 307 -13.60 24.26 -11.93
C ILE A 307 -14.58 23.85 -13.02
N TRP A 308 -14.06 23.14 -14.00
CA TRP A 308 -14.83 22.56 -15.09
C TRP A 308 -14.55 21.05 -15.15
N SER A 309 -15.58 20.25 -15.35
CA SER A 309 -15.48 18.79 -15.50
C SER A 309 -16.07 18.36 -16.84
N ALA A 310 -15.51 17.32 -17.44
CA ALA A 310 -15.92 16.78 -18.73
C ALA A 310 -16.01 17.89 -19.80
N VAL A 311 -14.93 18.65 -19.98
CA VAL A 311 -14.85 19.76 -20.94
C VAL A 311 -13.93 19.44 -22.09
N PHE A 312 -14.15 20.12 -23.22
CA PHE A 312 -13.49 19.86 -24.50
C PHE A 312 -12.74 21.11 -24.97
N GLU A 313 -11.65 20.92 -25.73
CA GLU A 313 -10.89 22.03 -26.34
C GLU A 313 -11.58 22.57 -27.61
N THR A 314 -12.50 21.84 -28.21
CA THR A 314 -13.16 22.20 -29.45
C THR A 314 -14.68 22.10 -29.38
N PRO A 315 -15.44 22.89 -30.17
CA PRO A 315 -16.90 22.85 -30.16
C PRO A 315 -17.49 21.52 -30.64
N ASP A 316 -16.74 20.74 -31.42
CA ASP A 316 -17.12 19.42 -31.92
C ASP A 316 -16.75 18.28 -30.93
N SER A 317 -16.54 18.63 -29.67
CA SER A 317 -16.29 17.68 -28.57
C SER A 317 -15.03 16.82 -28.78
N GLN A 318 -13.98 17.39 -29.38
CA GLN A 318 -12.68 16.73 -29.43
C GLN A 318 -11.85 17.13 -28.21
N TYR A 319 -10.96 16.23 -27.79
CA TYR A 319 -10.00 16.44 -26.71
C TYR A 319 -10.68 16.75 -25.36
N GLU A 320 -11.35 15.74 -24.84
CA GLU A 320 -11.96 15.78 -23.52
C GLU A 320 -10.93 15.83 -22.42
N HIS A 321 -11.23 16.60 -21.38
CA HIS A 321 -10.52 16.67 -20.11
C HIS A 321 -11.45 16.35 -18.95
N ASP A 322 -10.99 15.48 -18.06
CA ASP A 322 -11.79 15.03 -16.93
C ASP A 322 -12.07 16.20 -15.97
N VAL A 323 -11.01 16.95 -15.59
CA VAL A 323 -11.12 18.14 -14.73
C VAL A 323 -10.11 19.20 -15.13
N ILE A 324 -10.56 20.44 -15.27
CA ILE A 324 -9.71 21.63 -15.33
C ILE A 324 -10.05 22.54 -14.18
N ALA A 325 -9.05 23.02 -13.44
CA ALA A 325 -9.22 23.92 -12.31
C ALA A 325 -8.25 25.11 -12.40
N VAL A 326 -8.78 26.31 -12.16
CA VAL A 326 -8.00 27.54 -12.15
C VAL A 326 -8.33 28.33 -10.89
N ASP A 327 -7.31 28.72 -10.14
CA ASP A 327 -7.41 29.67 -9.03
C ASP A 327 -6.29 30.72 -9.09
N ASP A 328 -6.00 31.38 -7.99
CA ASP A 328 -4.95 32.42 -7.94
C ASP A 328 -3.54 31.84 -8.12
N ASP A 329 -3.31 30.59 -7.71
CA ASP A 329 -2.00 29.92 -7.68
C ASP A 329 -1.78 28.94 -8.84
N PHE A 330 -2.87 28.39 -9.44
CA PHE A 330 -2.81 27.25 -10.35
C PHE A 330 -3.60 27.43 -11.64
N CYS A 331 -3.15 26.72 -12.66
CA CYS A 331 -3.95 26.18 -13.75
C CYS A 331 -3.65 24.67 -13.82
N ILE A 332 -4.57 23.86 -13.32
CA ILE A 332 -4.42 22.40 -13.22
C ILE A 332 -5.28 21.72 -14.30
N VAL A 333 -4.69 20.79 -15.03
CA VAL A 333 -5.37 19.84 -15.91
C VAL A 333 -5.23 18.45 -15.31
N LEU A 334 -6.32 17.91 -14.77
CA LEU A 334 -6.33 16.61 -14.11
C LEU A 334 -7.00 15.57 -15.01
N GLU A 335 -6.32 14.44 -15.18
CA GLU A 335 -6.76 13.27 -15.92
C GLU A 335 -6.80 12.05 -14.99
N ALA A 336 -7.92 11.34 -14.96
CA ALA A 336 -8.10 10.13 -14.15
C ALA A 336 -7.91 8.87 -15.02
N LYS A 337 -7.14 7.90 -14.52
CA LYS A 337 -6.83 6.66 -15.26
C LYS A 337 -7.06 5.42 -14.40
N ALA A 338 -7.99 4.58 -14.83
CA ALA A 338 -8.43 3.41 -14.09
C ALA A 338 -7.78 2.08 -14.54
N ALA A 339 -6.68 2.13 -15.29
CA ALA A 339 -5.93 0.93 -15.65
C ALA A 339 -5.30 0.30 -14.41
N PRO A 340 -5.42 -1.02 -14.23
CA PRO A 340 -4.69 -1.71 -13.19
C PRO A 340 -3.19 -1.77 -13.54
N PRO A 341 -2.28 -1.77 -12.55
CA PRO A 341 -0.88 -2.04 -12.78
C PRO A 341 -0.71 -3.47 -13.31
N VAL A 342 0.31 -3.67 -14.14
CA VAL A 342 0.64 -4.99 -14.68
C VAL A 342 1.49 -5.74 -13.66
N GLU A 343 1.09 -6.98 -13.37
CA GLU A 343 1.92 -7.87 -12.55
C GLU A 343 3.29 -8.12 -13.19
N PRO A 344 4.36 -8.14 -12.39
CA PRO A 344 5.70 -8.44 -12.90
C PRO A 344 5.76 -9.87 -13.44
N PHE A 345 6.49 -10.01 -14.53
CA PHE A 345 6.61 -11.27 -15.24
C PHE A 345 7.71 -12.17 -14.66
N ARG A 346 7.48 -13.46 -14.75
CA ARG A 346 8.50 -14.49 -14.51
C ARG A 346 9.62 -14.49 -15.54
N ASP A 347 9.35 -13.96 -16.73
CA ASP A 347 10.29 -13.78 -17.81
C ASP A 347 10.68 -12.30 -17.88
N PRO A 348 11.90 -11.93 -17.46
CA PRO A 348 12.33 -10.52 -17.42
C PRO A 348 12.32 -9.85 -18.78
N ASP A 349 12.50 -10.59 -19.88
CA ASP A 349 12.51 -10.04 -21.23
C ASP A 349 11.10 -9.65 -21.70
N LYS A 350 10.08 -10.32 -21.15
CA LYS A 350 8.67 -9.98 -21.41
C LYS A 350 8.11 -8.95 -20.43
N ALA A 351 8.77 -8.73 -19.30
CA ALA A 351 8.31 -7.81 -18.27
C ALA A 351 8.28 -6.37 -18.78
N PHE A 352 9.39 -5.88 -19.32
CA PHE A 352 9.51 -4.50 -19.79
C PHE A 352 8.52 -4.13 -20.91
N PRO A 353 8.37 -4.89 -22.00
CA PRO A 353 7.38 -4.58 -23.03
C PRO A 353 5.97 -4.44 -22.47
N ARG A 354 5.55 -5.33 -21.57
CA ARG A 354 4.20 -5.29 -20.98
C ARG A 354 4.00 -4.11 -20.02
N LEU A 355 4.99 -3.81 -19.19
CA LEU A 355 4.94 -2.63 -18.33
C LEU A 355 4.85 -1.35 -19.16
N ARG A 356 5.69 -1.24 -20.20
CA ARG A 356 5.66 -0.13 -21.15
C ARG A 356 4.31 -0.02 -21.85
N ASP A 357 3.79 -1.12 -22.37
CA ASP A 357 2.55 -1.13 -23.13
C ASP A 357 1.35 -0.77 -22.24
N ALA A 358 1.31 -1.24 -20.99
CA ALA A 358 0.29 -0.85 -20.02
C ALA A 358 0.42 0.64 -19.62
N PHE A 359 1.65 1.13 -19.46
CA PHE A 359 1.91 2.53 -19.15
C PHE A 359 1.45 3.47 -20.30
N ARG A 360 1.55 3.02 -21.56
CA ARG A 360 1.20 3.75 -22.78
C ARG A 360 -0.20 3.48 -23.31
N ALA A 361 -0.93 2.56 -22.72
CA ALA A 361 -2.31 2.28 -23.12
C ALA A 361 -3.20 3.53 -23.05
N ASP A 362 -4.32 3.54 -23.74
CA ASP A 362 -5.29 4.66 -23.72
C ASP A 362 -5.79 4.98 -22.28
N THR A 363 -5.74 4.00 -21.40
CA THR A 363 -6.04 4.15 -19.97
C THR A 363 -4.79 4.32 -19.10
N GLY A 364 -3.60 4.48 -19.70
CA GLY A 364 -2.32 4.56 -19.00
C GLY A 364 -1.84 5.99 -18.72
N ILE A 365 -0.73 6.08 -18.00
CA ILE A 365 -0.14 7.36 -17.55
C ILE A 365 0.37 8.21 -18.72
N GLN A 366 0.94 7.59 -19.77
CA GLN A 366 1.37 8.32 -20.96
C GLN A 366 0.22 9.07 -21.62
N LYS A 367 -0.94 8.43 -21.72
CA LYS A 367 -2.13 9.08 -22.31
C LYS A 367 -2.61 10.28 -21.48
N ALA A 368 -2.58 10.17 -20.16
CA ALA A 368 -2.91 11.30 -19.28
C ALA A 368 -1.94 12.48 -19.48
N TYR A 369 -0.64 12.17 -19.59
CA TYR A 369 0.34 13.19 -19.92
C TYR A 369 0.07 13.84 -21.28
N ASP A 370 -0.16 13.06 -22.33
CA ASP A 370 -0.39 13.59 -23.68
C ASP A 370 -1.65 14.48 -23.72
N GLN A 371 -2.70 14.12 -22.99
CA GLN A 371 -3.93 14.90 -22.87
C GLN A 371 -3.67 16.21 -22.13
N SER A 372 -3.18 16.14 -20.90
CA SER A 372 -2.95 17.33 -20.06
C SER A 372 -1.86 18.26 -20.62
N ASN A 373 -0.78 17.68 -21.17
CA ASN A 373 0.34 18.46 -21.66
C ASN A 373 0.01 19.31 -22.89
N ARG A 374 -0.99 18.94 -23.67
CA ARG A 374 -1.46 19.76 -24.80
C ARG A 374 -1.96 21.13 -24.32
N VAL A 375 -2.81 21.16 -23.29
CA VAL A 375 -3.30 22.39 -22.66
C VAL A 375 -2.17 23.13 -21.97
N VAL A 376 -1.34 22.42 -21.19
CA VAL A 376 -0.18 23.00 -20.49
C VAL A 376 0.75 23.70 -21.48
N HIS A 377 1.04 23.06 -22.62
CA HIS A 377 1.90 23.62 -23.65
C HIS A 377 1.30 24.90 -24.28
N ASN A 378 0.02 24.88 -24.66
CA ASN A 378 -0.65 26.03 -25.26
C ASN A 378 -0.65 27.25 -24.30
N ILE A 379 -0.98 27.03 -23.02
CA ILE A 379 -0.95 28.11 -22.03
C ILE A 379 0.46 28.66 -21.83
N LYS A 380 1.47 27.80 -21.75
CA LYS A 380 2.88 28.23 -21.62
C LYS A 380 3.38 28.97 -22.86
N ALA A 381 2.86 28.63 -24.05
CA ALA A 381 3.14 29.35 -25.29
C ALA A 381 2.48 30.74 -25.36
N GLY A 382 1.52 31.01 -24.49
CA GLY A 382 0.79 32.28 -24.45
C GLY A 382 -0.57 32.23 -25.16
N ASP A 383 -1.04 31.03 -25.51
CA ASP A 383 -2.30 30.85 -26.20
C ASP A 383 -3.47 30.78 -25.22
N VAL A 384 -4.59 31.39 -25.58
CA VAL A 384 -5.86 31.27 -24.86
C VAL A 384 -6.54 29.98 -25.29
N VAL A 385 -6.86 29.11 -24.34
CA VAL A 385 -7.56 27.84 -24.59
C VAL A 385 -9.03 27.97 -24.20
N PRO A 386 -9.97 28.00 -25.18
CA PRO A 386 -11.40 27.98 -24.87
C PRO A 386 -11.81 26.58 -24.40
N LEU A 387 -12.83 26.52 -23.55
CA LEU A 387 -13.40 25.29 -23.01
C LEU A 387 -14.86 25.18 -23.41
N TYR A 388 -15.25 24.01 -23.91
CA TYR A 388 -16.60 23.74 -24.41
C TYR A 388 -17.25 22.61 -23.62
N ASP A 389 -18.58 22.66 -23.48
CA ASP A 389 -19.37 21.53 -23.00
C ASP A 389 -19.62 20.51 -24.13
N ALA A 390 -20.19 19.35 -23.79
CA ALA A 390 -20.54 18.30 -24.76
C ALA A 390 -21.57 18.74 -25.84
N ARG A 391 -22.14 19.94 -25.73
CA ARG A 391 -23.04 20.54 -26.72
C ARG A 391 -22.33 21.60 -27.59
N GLY A 392 -21.03 21.72 -27.46
CA GLY A 392 -20.22 22.70 -28.19
C GLY A 392 -20.42 24.15 -27.73
N ARG A 393 -20.99 24.40 -26.56
CA ARG A 393 -21.12 25.74 -26.00
C ARG A 393 -19.87 26.08 -25.20
N GLU A 394 -19.31 27.25 -25.42
CA GLU A 394 -18.18 27.72 -24.62
C GLU A 394 -18.62 27.96 -23.17
N VAL A 395 -17.95 27.32 -22.22
CA VAL A 395 -18.23 27.35 -20.78
C VAL A 395 -17.11 28.04 -19.97
N GLY A 396 -15.97 28.29 -20.61
CA GLY A 396 -14.84 28.96 -19.99
C GLY A 396 -13.67 29.21 -20.93
N ARG A 397 -12.67 29.90 -20.44
CA ARG A 397 -11.40 30.15 -21.14
C ARG A 397 -10.24 30.09 -20.17
N LEU A 398 -9.16 29.45 -20.57
CA LEU A 398 -7.91 29.48 -19.86
C LEU A 398 -7.06 30.61 -20.47
N VAL A 399 -6.80 31.63 -19.68
CA VAL A 399 -5.99 32.76 -20.09
C VAL A 399 -4.58 32.59 -19.50
N PRO A 400 -3.53 32.69 -20.34
CA PRO A 400 -2.15 32.57 -19.88
C PRO A 400 -1.84 33.57 -18.77
N ASP A 401 -1.30 33.08 -17.66
CA ASP A 401 -0.86 33.88 -16.53
C ASP A 401 0.45 33.29 -15.98
N LYS A 402 1.55 34.02 -16.17
CA LYS A 402 2.89 33.58 -15.75
C LYS A 402 3.05 33.51 -14.22
N SER A 403 2.15 34.09 -13.45
CA SER A 403 2.18 34.00 -11.99
C SER A 403 1.67 32.66 -11.48
N LYS A 404 0.94 31.91 -12.30
CA LYS A 404 0.35 30.61 -11.94
C LYS A 404 1.23 29.44 -12.30
N LEU A 405 1.20 28.40 -11.47
CA LEU A 405 1.73 27.09 -11.84
C LEU A 405 0.76 26.40 -12.79
N VAL A 406 1.23 26.16 -14.02
CA VAL A 406 0.46 25.38 -15.01
C VAL A 406 0.99 23.96 -15.01
N VAL A 407 0.16 22.99 -14.59
CA VAL A 407 0.60 21.60 -14.36
C VAL A 407 -0.46 20.58 -14.73
N GLY A 408 -0.02 19.45 -15.32
CA GLY A 408 -0.82 18.24 -15.49
C GLY A 408 -0.77 17.37 -14.25
N ILE A 409 -1.92 16.83 -13.83
CA ILE A 409 -2.03 15.84 -12.76
C ILE A 409 -2.67 14.58 -13.35
N CYS A 410 -2.06 13.42 -13.12
CA CYS A 410 -2.66 12.14 -13.44
C CYS A 410 -3.03 11.42 -12.13
N VAL A 411 -4.34 11.18 -11.93
CA VAL A 411 -4.82 10.39 -10.80
C VAL A 411 -5.08 8.97 -11.27
N THR A 412 -4.37 7.99 -10.72
CA THR A 412 -4.57 6.58 -11.03
C THR A 412 -5.45 5.90 -9.99
N ARG A 413 -6.25 4.91 -10.44
CA ARG A 413 -7.06 4.11 -9.52
C ARG A 413 -6.19 3.26 -8.59
N ASP A 414 -5.18 2.64 -9.15
CA ASP A 414 -4.29 1.71 -8.46
C ASP A 414 -2.86 2.28 -8.39
N ASN A 415 -2.08 1.79 -7.43
CA ASN A 415 -0.72 2.25 -7.24
C ASN A 415 0.24 1.60 -8.27
N PHE A 416 0.95 2.43 -9.04
CA PHE A 416 1.99 2.00 -9.98
C PHE A 416 3.40 2.04 -9.37
N GLY A 417 3.51 2.40 -8.10
CA GLY A 417 4.78 2.48 -7.37
C GLY A 417 5.84 3.30 -8.08
N PRO A 418 7.07 2.80 -8.22
CA PRO A 418 8.17 3.52 -8.82
C PRO A 418 7.91 4.03 -10.24
N LEU A 419 7.02 3.40 -10.99
CA LEU A 419 6.66 3.83 -12.35
C LEU A 419 5.82 5.12 -12.35
N ALA A 420 5.11 5.40 -11.26
CA ALA A 420 4.38 6.66 -11.05
C ALA A 420 5.25 7.70 -10.35
N THR A 421 5.99 7.30 -9.33
CA THR A 421 6.82 8.22 -8.53
C THR A 421 8.07 8.70 -9.26
N ASN A 422 8.57 7.92 -10.24
CA ASN A 422 9.72 8.30 -11.07
C ASN A 422 9.41 8.14 -12.57
N LEU A 423 8.77 9.15 -13.15
CA LEU A 423 8.34 9.14 -14.56
C LEU A 423 9.51 9.12 -15.56
N ALA A 424 10.73 9.46 -15.12
CA ALA A 424 11.91 9.36 -15.98
C ALA A 424 12.18 7.92 -16.47
N LEU A 425 11.61 6.91 -15.82
CA LEU A 425 11.76 5.50 -16.18
C LEU A 425 11.04 5.15 -17.50
N LEU A 426 9.81 5.62 -17.70
CA LEU A 426 8.96 5.16 -18.82
C LEU A 426 8.29 6.28 -19.62
N LEU A 427 8.10 7.48 -19.04
CA LEU A 427 7.39 8.56 -19.72
C LEU A 427 8.18 9.07 -20.91
N GLU A 428 7.55 9.10 -22.07
CA GLU A 428 8.05 9.78 -23.25
C GLU A 428 7.51 11.21 -23.27
N LYS A 429 8.38 12.18 -23.01
CA LYS A 429 8.06 13.60 -23.06
C LYS A 429 9.01 14.37 -23.97
N LYS A 430 8.60 15.52 -24.47
CA LYS A 430 9.50 16.45 -25.16
C LYS A 430 10.51 17.00 -24.16
N THR A 431 11.70 17.34 -24.64
CA THR A 431 12.82 17.76 -23.78
C THR A 431 12.45 18.92 -22.86
N ASP A 432 11.72 19.91 -23.38
CA ASP A 432 11.39 21.15 -22.67
C ASP A 432 10.10 21.07 -21.83
N ASP A 433 9.35 19.96 -21.93
CA ASP A 433 8.12 19.80 -21.16
C ASP A 433 8.42 19.45 -19.71
N SER A 434 7.56 19.90 -18.80
CA SER A 434 7.58 19.49 -17.40
C SER A 434 7.01 18.08 -17.24
N TYR A 435 7.44 17.35 -16.24
CA TYR A 435 6.73 16.14 -15.83
C TYR A 435 5.37 16.51 -15.26
N PRO A 436 4.31 15.70 -15.48
CA PRO A 436 3.08 15.80 -14.69
C PRO A 436 3.34 15.28 -13.28
N TRP A 437 2.43 15.57 -12.36
CA TRP A 437 2.38 14.84 -11.10
C TRP A 437 1.45 13.64 -11.23
N VAL A 438 1.91 12.46 -10.81
CA VAL A 438 1.13 11.21 -10.85
C VAL A 438 0.94 10.70 -9.43
N VAL A 439 -0.29 10.44 -9.04
CA VAL A 439 -0.66 9.95 -7.71
C VAL A 439 -1.82 8.96 -7.81
N ASN A 440 -1.83 7.90 -7.01
CA ASN A 440 -3.02 7.07 -6.92
C ASN A 440 -4.08 7.71 -6.03
N ILE A 441 -5.34 7.37 -6.25
CA ILE A 441 -6.48 8.02 -5.60
C ILE A 441 -6.46 7.89 -4.06
N ILE A 442 -5.87 6.83 -3.52
CA ILE A 442 -5.78 6.61 -2.08
C ILE A 442 -4.74 7.50 -1.45
N ASP A 443 -3.56 7.61 -2.07
CA ASP A 443 -2.52 8.52 -1.61
C ASP A 443 -2.97 9.98 -1.76
N PHE A 444 -3.73 10.28 -2.83
CA PHE A 444 -4.33 11.59 -3.02
C PHE A 444 -5.33 11.93 -1.91
N ALA A 445 -6.13 10.95 -1.47
CA ALA A 445 -7.03 11.12 -0.34
C ALA A 445 -6.27 11.33 0.98
N ASN A 446 -5.24 10.52 1.25
CA ASN A 446 -4.38 10.67 2.43
C ASN A 446 -3.71 12.04 2.47
N LEU A 447 -3.25 12.52 1.32
CA LEU A 447 -2.64 13.83 1.17
C LEU A 447 -3.66 14.95 1.43
N ALA A 448 -4.88 14.85 0.90
CA ALA A 448 -5.95 15.83 1.15
C ALA A 448 -6.33 15.89 2.64
N GLU A 449 -6.39 14.75 3.31
CA GLU A 449 -6.66 14.66 4.74
C GLU A 449 -5.53 15.31 5.56
N ALA A 450 -4.26 15.04 5.22
CA ALA A 450 -3.11 15.65 5.86
C ALA A 450 -3.07 17.17 5.66
N TRP A 451 -3.34 17.67 4.44
CA TRP A 451 -3.43 19.11 4.16
C TRP A 451 -4.48 19.80 5.04
N THR A 452 -5.66 19.18 5.13
CA THR A 452 -6.75 19.67 5.97
C THR A 452 -6.35 19.67 7.45
N TYR A 453 -5.74 18.58 7.93
CA TYR A 453 -5.32 18.46 9.31
C TYR A 453 -4.29 19.51 9.73
N PHE A 454 -3.29 19.77 8.88
CA PHE A 454 -2.25 20.76 9.15
C PHE A 454 -2.68 22.20 8.84
N GLY A 455 -3.91 22.41 8.34
CA GLY A 455 -4.41 23.74 7.96
C GLY A 455 -3.67 24.35 6.77
N TRP A 456 -3.12 23.51 5.89
CA TRP A 456 -2.40 23.94 4.70
C TRP A 456 -3.35 24.28 3.56
N GLY A 457 -2.91 25.19 2.68
CA GLY A 457 -3.71 25.69 1.58
C GLY A 457 -3.03 25.59 0.22
N PRO A 458 -3.51 26.37 -0.77
CA PRO A 458 -2.98 26.34 -2.14
C PRO A 458 -1.48 26.63 -2.24
N LYS A 459 -0.94 27.50 -1.39
CA LYS A 459 0.48 27.89 -1.44
C LYS A 459 1.42 26.74 -1.09
N GLU A 460 1.08 25.94 -0.06
CA GLU A 460 1.86 24.76 0.33
C GLU A 460 1.77 23.71 -0.76
N PHE A 461 0.60 23.52 -1.38
CA PHE A 461 0.42 22.57 -2.47
C PHE A 461 1.18 23.01 -3.73
N ARG A 462 1.14 24.30 -4.05
CA ARG A 462 1.95 24.85 -5.13
C ARG A 462 3.44 24.56 -4.94
N LYS A 463 3.96 24.88 -3.75
CA LYS A 463 5.36 24.64 -3.42
C LYS A 463 5.73 23.17 -3.51
N TYR A 464 4.84 22.29 -3.03
CA TYR A 464 5.01 20.86 -3.16
C TYR A 464 5.13 20.46 -4.63
N LEU A 465 4.15 20.80 -5.45
CA LEU A 465 4.12 20.41 -6.87
C LEU A 465 5.31 20.98 -7.67
N GLU A 466 5.61 22.27 -7.52
CA GLU A 466 6.73 22.93 -8.21
C GLU A 466 8.05 22.20 -7.99
N GLN A 467 8.30 21.76 -6.77
CA GLN A 467 9.51 21.04 -6.42
C GLN A 467 9.43 19.55 -6.78
N ARG A 468 8.28 18.89 -6.49
CA ARG A 468 8.09 17.46 -6.71
C ARG A 468 8.30 17.04 -8.16
N ILE A 469 7.74 17.78 -9.11
CA ILE A 469 7.87 17.47 -10.54
C ILE A 469 9.31 17.59 -11.08
N THR A 470 10.20 18.25 -10.36
CA THR A 470 11.64 18.34 -10.74
C THR A 470 12.49 17.19 -10.22
N LEU A 471 11.93 16.33 -9.35
CA LEU A 471 12.69 15.26 -8.70
C LEU A 471 12.77 13.97 -9.52
N HIS A 472 12.01 13.86 -10.61
CA HIS A 472 12.04 12.67 -11.47
C HIS A 472 13.44 12.45 -12.07
N GLY A 473 13.94 11.22 -11.96
CA GLY A 473 15.30 10.86 -12.37
C GLY A 473 16.39 11.21 -11.36
N LYS A 474 16.06 11.96 -10.29
CA LYS A 474 17.03 12.38 -9.26
C LYS A 474 16.74 11.80 -7.88
N VAL A 475 15.48 11.71 -7.51
CA VAL A 475 15.05 11.17 -6.20
C VAL A 475 14.20 9.94 -6.42
N PHE A 476 14.51 8.90 -5.69
CA PHE A 476 13.83 7.61 -5.72
C PHE A 476 13.07 7.36 -4.42
N SER A 477 11.84 6.95 -4.54
CA SER A 477 11.04 6.26 -3.53
C SER A 477 9.96 5.42 -4.20
N ASP A 478 9.55 4.34 -3.57
CA ASP A 478 8.51 3.43 -4.06
C ASP A 478 7.10 4.01 -3.86
N ASP A 479 6.96 5.03 -3.00
CA ASP A 479 5.68 5.53 -2.54
C ASP A 479 5.63 7.06 -2.59
N GLU A 480 4.54 7.62 -3.13
CA GLU A 480 4.32 9.07 -3.15
C GLU A 480 4.17 9.63 -1.73
N LEU A 481 3.65 8.84 -0.78
CA LEU A 481 3.53 9.24 0.62
C LEU A 481 4.88 9.50 1.29
N ASP A 482 5.98 8.90 0.82
CA ASP A 482 7.32 9.23 1.33
C ASP A 482 7.75 10.65 0.92
N TYR A 483 7.45 11.06 -0.33
CA TYR A 483 7.68 12.44 -0.76
C TYR A 483 6.84 13.43 0.04
N VAL A 484 5.56 13.12 0.23
CA VAL A 484 4.66 13.97 1.01
C VAL A 484 5.10 14.03 2.47
N GLY A 485 5.46 12.90 3.08
CA GLY A 485 5.95 12.83 4.45
C GLY A 485 7.27 13.59 4.64
N TYR A 486 8.17 13.51 3.67
CA TYR A 486 9.37 14.35 3.64
C TYR A 486 8.99 15.84 3.62
N PHE A 487 8.08 16.24 2.72
CA PHE A 487 7.63 17.64 2.63
C PHE A 487 6.92 18.11 3.90
N ILE A 488 6.08 17.28 4.52
CA ILE A 488 5.45 17.58 5.81
C ILE A 488 6.50 17.89 6.87
N ARG A 489 7.58 17.11 6.95
CA ARG A 489 8.63 17.28 7.97
C ARG A 489 9.59 18.44 7.69
N HIS A 490 9.87 18.75 6.43
CA HIS A 490 10.92 19.70 6.06
C HIS A 490 10.39 20.96 5.35
N GLY A 491 9.14 20.97 4.88
CA GLY A 491 8.49 22.09 4.19
C GLY A 491 9.07 22.41 2.81
N THR A 492 10.07 21.66 2.34
CA THR A 492 10.77 21.89 1.06
C THR A 492 11.61 20.70 0.64
N PHE A 493 11.84 20.53 -0.68
CA PHE A 493 12.81 19.59 -1.23
C PHE A 493 14.16 20.23 -1.59
N ASP A 494 14.43 21.42 -1.12
CA ASP A 494 15.64 22.19 -1.46
C ASP A 494 16.93 21.37 -1.25
N SER A 495 17.03 20.61 -0.17
CA SER A 495 18.20 19.76 0.11
C SER A 495 18.41 18.70 -0.98
N ALA A 496 17.32 18.08 -1.47
CA ALA A 496 17.38 17.11 -2.56
C ALA A 496 17.67 17.77 -3.91
N ILE A 497 17.11 18.97 -4.15
CA ILE A 497 17.28 19.70 -5.42
C ILE A 497 18.71 20.24 -5.55
N LYS A 498 19.27 20.80 -4.48
CA LYS A 498 20.58 21.50 -4.50
C LYS A 498 21.77 20.57 -4.40
N THR A 499 21.60 19.35 -3.90
CA THR A 499 22.72 18.40 -3.81
C THR A 499 23.28 18.01 -5.19
N LYS A 500 24.60 17.72 -5.22
CA LYS A 500 25.31 17.24 -6.41
C LYS A 500 25.19 15.72 -6.61
N ALA A 501 24.51 15.01 -5.72
CA ALA A 501 24.27 13.58 -5.90
C ALA A 501 23.38 13.33 -7.14
N ASP A 502 23.76 12.34 -7.94
CA ASP A 502 23.05 11.99 -9.16
C ASP A 502 21.73 11.28 -8.89
N LEU A 503 21.71 10.42 -7.86
CA LEU A 503 20.53 9.65 -7.48
C LEU A 503 20.43 9.54 -5.96
N LEU A 504 19.32 10.02 -5.44
CA LEU A 504 18.99 10.03 -4.02
C LEU A 504 17.89 9.03 -3.73
N GLN A 505 17.91 8.45 -2.55
CA GLN A 505 16.80 7.66 -2.03
C GLN A 505 16.23 8.34 -0.78
N LEU A 506 14.91 8.47 -0.75
CA LEU A 506 14.18 8.86 0.46
C LEU A 506 14.12 7.69 1.45
N ASN A 507 14.11 8.03 2.73
CA ASN A 507 13.83 7.05 3.77
C ASN A 507 12.33 6.68 3.72
N PRO A 508 11.97 5.38 3.57
CA PRO A 508 10.57 4.94 3.60
C PRO A 508 9.83 5.24 4.91
N GLU A 509 10.54 5.64 5.97
CA GLU A 509 9.91 6.05 7.24
C GLU A 509 9.25 7.44 7.17
N TYR A 510 9.44 8.20 6.09
CA TYR A 510 8.74 9.49 5.94
C TYR A 510 7.23 9.30 5.84
N SER A 511 6.74 8.25 5.21
CA SER A 511 5.31 7.92 5.15
C SER A 511 4.70 7.55 6.51
N SER A 512 5.50 7.29 7.55
CA SER A 512 4.99 6.96 8.89
C SER A 512 4.10 8.04 9.53
N VAL A 513 4.22 9.29 9.07
CA VAL A 513 3.37 10.40 9.50
C VAL A 513 1.90 10.11 9.19
N PHE A 514 1.61 9.38 8.11
CA PHE A 514 0.24 9.00 7.76
C PHE A 514 -0.31 7.92 8.68
N ASP A 515 0.52 6.99 9.17
CA ASP A 515 0.12 6.03 10.21
C ASP A 515 -0.20 6.72 11.54
N GLU A 516 0.56 7.77 11.87
CA GLU A 516 0.32 8.59 13.07
C GLU A 516 -0.99 9.38 12.92
N LEU A 517 -1.19 10.00 11.76
CA LEU A 517 -2.39 10.76 11.43
C LEU A 517 -3.64 9.87 11.43
N TYR A 518 -3.58 8.71 10.79
CA TYR A 518 -4.67 7.73 10.81
C TYR A 518 -5.05 7.31 12.24
N ARG A 519 -4.06 7.00 13.08
CA ARG A 519 -4.31 6.65 14.49
C ARG A 519 -4.94 7.80 15.27
N HIS A 520 -4.52 9.04 15.02
CA HIS A 520 -5.13 10.21 15.65
C HIS A 520 -6.59 10.38 15.24
N LEU A 521 -6.86 10.38 13.94
CA LEU A 521 -8.18 10.68 13.38
C LEU A 521 -9.22 9.57 13.60
N HIS A 522 -8.79 8.30 13.57
CA HIS A 522 -9.70 7.16 13.54
C HIS A 522 -9.61 6.24 14.77
N SER A 523 -8.60 6.39 15.62
CA SER A 523 -8.39 5.49 16.77
C SER A 523 -8.12 6.22 18.08
N GLY A 524 -8.33 7.55 18.13
CA GLY A 524 -8.14 8.34 19.35
C GLY A 524 -6.68 8.44 19.82
N GLY A 525 -5.73 8.28 18.89
CA GLY A 525 -4.30 8.46 19.15
C GLY A 525 -3.93 9.91 19.48
N PRO A 526 -2.70 10.17 19.92
CA PRO A 526 -2.21 11.52 20.20
C PRO A 526 -2.20 12.38 18.92
N SER A 527 -2.32 13.71 19.09
CA SER A 527 -2.17 14.66 17.99
C SER A 527 -0.80 14.52 17.31
N VAL A 528 -0.79 14.71 16.01
CA VAL A 528 0.45 14.63 15.22
C VAL A 528 1.10 16.00 15.17
N GLU A 529 2.30 16.10 15.71
CA GLU A 529 3.11 17.32 15.66
C GLU A 529 4.21 17.17 14.61
N ILE A 530 4.38 18.20 13.78
CA ILE A 530 5.49 18.26 12.83
C ILE A 530 6.78 18.53 13.61
N LYS A 531 7.57 17.49 13.85
CA LYS A 531 8.92 17.65 14.38
C LYS A 531 9.87 17.89 13.21
N GLN A 532 10.38 19.12 13.12
CA GLN A 532 11.45 19.41 12.16
C GLN A 532 12.69 18.62 12.55
N THR A 533 13.18 17.82 11.62
CA THR A 533 14.43 17.06 11.75
C THR A 533 15.34 17.44 10.59
N GLU A 534 16.65 17.22 10.74
CA GLU A 534 17.56 17.35 9.61
C GLU A 534 17.19 16.35 8.50
N PRO A 535 17.15 16.80 7.24
CA PRO A 535 16.84 15.91 6.10
C PRO A 535 17.91 14.81 5.98
N VAL A 536 17.48 13.56 5.96
CA VAL A 536 18.35 12.41 5.74
C VAL A 536 18.09 11.87 4.34
N LEU A 537 19.05 12.10 3.44
CA LEU A 537 19.01 11.64 2.06
C LEU A 537 20.17 10.67 1.82
N MET A 538 19.91 9.52 1.24
CA MET A 538 20.93 8.55 0.88
C MET A 538 21.38 8.76 -0.56
N ASP A 539 22.68 8.90 -0.81
CA ASP A 539 23.27 8.83 -2.14
C ASP A 539 23.30 7.36 -2.59
N LEU A 540 22.28 6.98 -3.36
CA LEU A 540 22.11 5.59 -3.77
C LEU A 540 23.27 5.10 -4.64
N LYS A 541 23.76 5.92 -5.56
CA LYS A 541 24.85 5.57 -6.46
C LYS A 541 26.14 5.30 -5.70
N ARG A 542 26.51 6.18 -4.76
CA ARG A 542 27.69 6.00 -3.92
C ARG A 542 27.54 4.83 -2.96
N SER A 543 26.36 4.63 -2.40
CA SER A 543 26.05 3.51 -1.52
C SER A 543 26.22 2.17 -2.23
N LEU A 544 25.75 2.04 -3.46
CA LEU A 544 25.93 0.83 -4.28
C LEU A 544 27.40 0.53 -4.61
N VAL A 545 28.19 1.58 -4.88
CA VAL A 545 29.62 1.42 -5.19
C VAL A 545 30.45 1.08 -3.95
N SER A 546 30.14 1.69 -2.80
CA SER A 546 30.89 1.48 -1.55
C SER A 546 30.46 0.24 -0.79
N GLY A 547 29.27 -0.30 -1.06
CA GLY A 547 28.65 -1.36 -0.26
C GLY A 547 28.17 -0.90 1.12
N GLU A 548 28.23 0.40 1.42
CA GLU A 548 27.79 1.01 2.69
C GLU A 548 26.84 2.19 2.42
N PRO A 549 25.83 2.44 3.29
CA PRO A 549 24.98 3.61 3.17
C PRO A 549 25.78 4.91 3.21
N VAL A 550 25.70 5.72 2.17
CA VAL A 550 26.30 7.06 2.08
C VAL A 550 25.19 8.09 2.14
N PHE A 551 25.24 8.95 3.15
CA PHE A 551 24.24 10.01 3.33
C PHE A 551 24.80 11.36 2.84
N VAL A 552 23.90 12.23 2.41
CA VAL A 552 24.21 13.58 1.93
C VAL A 552 23.73 14.60 2.97
N GLU A 553 24.56 15.57 3.29
CA GLU A 553 24.14 16.69 4.15
C GLU A 553 23.22 17.68 3.39
N PRO A 554 22.36 18.43 4.11
CA PRO A 554 21.40 19.36 3.52
C PRO A 554 21.99 20.41 2.58
N GLU A 555 23.24 20.79 2.77
CA GLU A 555 23.95 21.78 1.93
C GLU A 555 24.74 21.16 0.77
N GLY A 556 24.61 19.87 0.54
CA GLY A 556 25.31 19.18 -0.56
C GLY A 556 26.79 18.92 -0.33
N GLN A 557 27.29 19.10 0.88
CA GLN A 557 28.62 18.63 1.22
C GLN A 557 28.59 17.13 1.56
N PRO A 558 29.47 16.31 0.98
CA PRO A 558 29.57 14.91 1.37
C PRO A 558 29.98 14.83 2.86
N VAL A 559 29.21 14.10 3.65
CA VAL A 559 29.55 13.84 5.05
C VAL A 559 30.96 13.27 5.11
N SER A 560 31.90 14.00 5.68
CA SER A 560 33.17 13.42 6.05
C SER A 560 32.85 12.25 6.99
N ARG A 561 33.37 11.06 6.70
CA ARG A 561 33.12 9.80 7.41
C ARG A 561 33.14 9.98 8.92
N ARG A 562 32.06 10.49 9.52
CA ARG A 562 31.89 10.40 10.96
C ARG A 562 31.73 8.92 11.27
N LYS A 563 32.75 8.34 11.91
CA LYS A 563 32.62 6.98 12.41
C LYS A 563 31.51 6.98 13.45
N ILE A 564 30.35 6.48 13.03
CA ILE A 564 29.20 6.35 13.92
C ILE A 564 29.59 5.35 15.00
N GLY A 565 29.53 5.79 16.23
CA GLY A 565 29.84 4.93 17.38
C GLY A 565 28.83 3.78 17.43
N ARG A 566 29.31 2.57 17.72
CA ARG A 566 28.45 1.36 17.80
C ARG A 566 27.21 1.52 18.67
N ASN A 567 27.24 2.44 19.63
CA ASN A 567 26.16 2.71 20.58
C ASN A 567 25.34 3.97 20.25
N GLU A 568 25.70 4.74 19.22
CA GLU A 568 24.93 5.92 18.78
C GLU A 568 23.63 5.48 18.09
N PRO A 569 22.59 6.35 18.08
CA PRO A 569 21.38 6.13 17.30
C PRO A 569 21.73 5.89 15.83
N CYS A 570 21.07 4.91 15.20
CA CYS A 570 21.32 4.63 13.80
C CYS A 570 20.82 5.79 12.93
N PRO A 571 21.62 6.32 12.00
CA PRO A 571 21.22 7.45 11.16
C PRO A 571 20.12 7.10 10.15
N CYS A 572 19.76 5.82 10.00
CA CYS A 572 18.61 5.41 9.18
C CYS A 572 17.25 5.76 9.81
N GLY A 573 17.21 6.42 10.99
CA GLY A 573 15.97 6.81 11.65
C GLY A 573 15.24 5.70 12.42
N SER A 574 15.78 4.46 12.42
CA SER A 574 15.13 3.30 13.06
C SER A 574 15.03 3.38 14.60
N GLY A 575 15.55 4.43 15.24
CA GLY A 575 15.62 4.56 16.70
C GLY A 575 16.53 3.55 17.39
N LYS A 576 17.17 2.63 16.65
CA LYS A 576 18.07 1.61 17.18
C LYS A 576 19.51 2.13 17.25
N LYS A 577 20.31 1.54 18.17
CA LYS A 577 21.76 1.77 18.18
C LYS A 577 22.38 1.23 16.89
N TYR A 578 23.36 1.93 16.31
CA TYR A 578 24.00 1.58 15.04
C TYR A 578 24.42 0.10 14.96
N LYS A 579 25.03 -0.45 16.02
CA LYS A 579 25.43 -1.88 16.12
C LYS A 579 24.27 -2.87 16.07
N ARG A 580 23.03 -2.43 16.25
CA ARG A 580 21.81 -3.25 16.24
C ARG A 580 20.89 -2.93 15.04
N CYS A 581 21.41 -2.19 14.05
CA CYS A 581 20.73 -1.80 12.85
C CYS A 581 21.68 -1.90 11.64
N CYS A 582 21.99 -0.81 10.97
CA CYS A 582 22.85 -0.82 9.77
C CYS A 582 24.33 -1.25 10.05
N GLY A 583 24.76 -1.27 11.30
CA GLY A 583 26.08 -1.76 11.73
C GLY A 583 26.07 -3.18 12.31
N ALA A 584 24.98 -3.93 12.18
CA ALA A 584 24.86 -5.30 12.74
C ALA A 584 25.54 -6.37 11.88
N SER A 585 25.85 -6.08 10.62
CA SER A 585 26.42 -7.01 9.64
C SER A 585 27.96 -6.99 9.57
N ARG A 586 28.63 -6.52 10.64
CA ARG A 586 30.09 -6.62 10.80
C ARG A 586 30.50 -7.47 11.99
#